data_84e52a55d85706d2b037a8581debb60d
#
_entry.id   84e52a55d85706d2b037a8581debb60d
#
_cell.length_a   1.000
_cell.length_b   1.000
_cell.length_c   1.000
_cell.angle_alpha   90.00
_cell.angle_beta   90.00
_cell.angle_gamma   90.00
#
_symmetry.space_group_name_H-M   'P 1'
#
loop_
_entity.id
_entity.type
_entity.pdbx_description
1 polymer ?
#
loop_
_entity_poly.entity_id
_entity_poly.type
_entity_poly.pdbx_seq_one_letter_code
_entity_poly.pdbx_strand_id
1 'polypeptide(L)'
;MRILLAIDGSPASSAAVHALDARPWPMPTQVRLISVVQYLYAPDTPLVPEAGLMGEGLESVYRQLEQNAHALLNPLAAHLRECGFTVETVVRLGDPRVEICEEARRWGAELIVVGSHGRTGLRRFLMGSVAQSVVRHAPCSVEVVRAPPETLHAAEGASAP
;
A
#
# COMPACT_ATOMS: atom_id res chain seq x y z
N MET A 1 -17.35 11.24 -1.40
CA MET A 1 -16.17 11.09 -0.52
C MET A 1 -15.04 10.45 -1.30
N ARG A 2 -13.78 10.87 -1.09
CA ARG A 2 -12.59 10.29 -1.75
C ARG A 2 -11.71 9.60 -0.71
N ILE A 3 -11.52 8.28 -0.86
CA ILE A 3 -10.77 7.44 0.07
C ILE A 3 -9.53 6.90 -0.64
N LEU A 4 -8.34 7.15 -0.10
CA LEU A 4 -7.08 6.55 -0.56
C LEU A 4 -6.77 5.34 0.34
N LEU A 5 -6.69 4.15 -0.25
CA LEU A 5 -6.43 2.89 0.45
C LEU A 5 -5.07 2.33 0.06
N ALA A 6 -4.16 2.25 1.02
CA ALA A 6 -2.80 1.76 0.79
C ALA A 6 -2.71 0.23 0.90
N ILE A 7 -2.19 -0.40 -0.15
CA ILE A 7 -2.10 -1.86 -0.31
C ILE A 7 -0.65 -2.29 -0.52
N ASP A 8 -0.17 -3.20 0.30
CA ASP A 8 1.15 -3.80 0.22
C ASP A 8 1.14 -5.34 0.19
N GLY A 9 -0.06 -5.95 0.22
CA GLY A 9 -0.24 -7.39 0.27
C GLY A 9 -0.08 -8.02 1.65
N SER A 10 0.05 -7.21 2.71
CA SER A 10 0.08 -7.71 4.09
C SER A 10 -1.32 -8.08 4.58
N PRO A 11 -1.43 -8.93 5.62
CA PRO A 11 -2.71 -9.22 6.27
C PRO A 11 -3.43 -7.97 6.77
N ALA A 12 -2.69 -6.94 7.20
CA ALA A 12 -3.26 -5.68 7.67
C ALA A 12 -3.82 -4.83 6.51
N SER A 13 -3.19 -4.83 5.34
CA SER A 13 -3.75 -4.16 4.16
C SER A 13 -4.98 -4.89 3.62
N SER A 14 -5.03 -6.22 3.70
CA SER A 14 -6.23 -7.00 3.38
C SER A 14 -7.37 -6.70 4.35
N ALA A 15 -7.08 -6.63 5.66
CA ALA A 15 -8.06 -6.22 6.66
C ALA A 15 -8.59 -4.80 6.42
N ALA A 16 -7.76 -3.90 5.88
CA ALA A 16 -8.18 -2.55 5.52
C ALA A 16 -9.21 -2.54 4.38
N VAL A 17 -9.06 -3.43 3.38
CA VAL A 17 -10.08 -3.63 2.33
C VAL A 17 -11.41 -4.09 2.94
N HIS A 18 -11.38 -5.12 3.80
CA HIS A 18 -12.58 -5.62 4.46
C HIS A 18 -13.23 -4.59 5.38
N ALA A 19 -12.43 -3.77 6.08
CA ALA A 19 -12.96 -2.70 6.92
C ALA A 19 -13.68 -1.62 6.10
N LEU A 20 -13.22 -1.37 4.88
CA LEU A 20 -13.87 -0.44 3.96
C LEU A 20 -15.20 -1.03 3.46
N ASP A 21 -15.20 -2.30 3.05
CA ASP A 21 -16.36 -3.00 2.51
C ASP A 21 -17.48 -3.20 3.55
N ALA A 22 -17.12 -3.45 4.79
CA ALA A 22 -18.06 -3.76 5.87
C ALA A 22 -18.89 -2.57 6.39
N ARG A 23 -18.65 -1.34 5.91
CA ARG A 23 -19.30 -0.13 6.44
C ARG A 23 -20.11 0.62 5.40
N PRO A 24 -21.22 1.25 5.79
CA PRO A 24 -21.97 2.14 4.90
C PRO A 24 -21.15 3.44 4.70
N TRP A 25 -20.98 3.82 3.45
CA TRP A 25 -20.34 5.07 3.06
C TRP A 25 -21.31 5.99 2.33
N PRO A 26 -21.16 7.33 2.45
CA PRO A 26 -21.99 8.24 1.68
C PRO A 26 -21.75 8.05 0.18
N MET A 27 -22.79 7.93 -0.58
CA MET A 27 -22.68 7.77 -2.05
C MET A 27 -22.78 9.13 -2.77
N PRO A 28 -22.00 9.37 -3.83
CA PRO A 28 -20.98 8.49 -4.39
C PRO A 28 -19.69 8.54 -3.57
N THR A 29 -19.09 7.38 -3.33
CA THR A 29 -17.73 7.28 -2.76
C THR A 29 -16.76 6.76 -3.83
N GLN A 30 -15.64 7.46 -3.97
CA GLN A 30 -14.53 7.09 -4.84
C GLN A 30 -13.40 6.51 -3.99
N VAL A 31 -12.88 5.37 -4.41
CA VAL A 31 -11.75 4.70 -3.77
C VAL A 31 -10.58 4.67 -4.74
N ARG A 32 -9.41 5.12 -4.29
CA ARG A 32 -8.16 4.93 -5.02
C ARG A 32 -7.28 3.96 -4.24
N LEU A 33 -6.97 2.81 -4.85
CA LEU A 33 -6.02 1.86 -4.32
C LEU A 33 -4.61 2.28 -4.74
N ILE A 34 -3.72 2.45 -3.77
CA ILE A 34 -2.31 2.75 -4.02
C ILE A 34 -1.41 1.62 -3.55
N SER A 35 -0.49 1.19 -4.41
CA SER A 35 0.66 0.36 -4.03
C SER A 35 1.95 1.11 -4.34
N VAL A 36 2.92 1.03 -3.44
CA VAL A 36 4.20 1.72 -3.61
C VAL A 36 5.31 0.68 -3.74
N VAL A 37 5.99 0.69 -4.88
CA VAL A 37 7.21 -0.07 -5.14
C VAL A 37 8.38 0.73 -4.57
N GLN A 38 9.10 0.13 -3.64
CA GLN A 38 10.26 0.79 -3.03
C GLN A 38 11.48 0.71 -3.94
N TYR A 39 12.34 1.73 -3.87
CA TYR A 39 13.65 1.66 -4.50
C TYR A 39 14.47 0.52 -3.91
N LEU A 40 15.08 -0.28 -4.79
CA LEU A 40 15.99 -1.36 -4.37
C LEU A 40 17.32 -0.82 -3.84
N TYR A 41 17.66 0.41 -4.22
CA TYR A 41 18.86 1.12 -3.77
C TYR A 41 18.46 2.46 -3.16
N ALA A 42 19.16 2.89 -2.12
CA ALA A 42 18.97 4.22 -1.55
C ALA A 42 19.37 5.29 -2.59
N PRO A 43 18.59 6.37 -2.78
CA PRO A 43 18.87 7.41 -3.76
C PRO A 43 20.22 8.10 -3.55
N ASP A 44 20.77 8.04 -2.34
CA ASP A 44 22.06 8.63 -1.97
C ASP A 44 23.26 7.67 -2.13
N THR A 45 23.04 6.44 -2.62
CA THR A 45 24.15 5.54 -2.93
C THR A 45 24.72 5.95 -4.30
N PRO A 46 25.99 6.40 -4.40
CA PRO A 46 26.56 6.75 -5.68
C PRO A 46 26.56 5.49 -6.57
N LEU A 47 25.78 5.51 -7.62
CA LEU A 47 25.83 4.50 -8.68
C LEU A 47 27.23 4.63 -9.30
N VAL A 48 28.07 3.63 -9.06
CA VAL A 48 29.37 3.55 -9.71
C VAL A 48 29.16 3.46 -11.22
N PRO A 49 29.79 4.30 -12.04
CA PRO A 49 29.49 4.42 -13.47
C PRO A 49 29.83 3.20 -14.35
N GLU A 50 30.27 2.09 -13.79
CA GLU A 50 30.38 0.81 -14.52
C GLU A 50 29.01 0.19 -14.88
N ALA A 51 27.93 0.90 -14.61
CA ALA A 51 26.54 0.47 -14.66
C ALA A 51 25.86 0.52 -16.05
N GLY A 52 26.58 0.64 -17.14
CA GLY A 52 25.98 0.49 -18.47
C GLY A 52 25.28 -0.87 -18.67
N LEU A 53 25.75 -1.91 -18.00
CA LEU A 53 25.16 -3.26 -18.02
C LEU A 53 24.12 -3.48 -16.91
N MET A 54 24.09 -2.63 -15.85
CA MET A 54 23.09 -2.71 -14.78
C MET A 54 21.78 -1.98 -15.12
N GLY A 55 21.80 -1.02 -16.05
CA GLY A 55 20.64 -0.20 -16.39
C GLY A 55 19.44 -1.01 -16.88
N GLU A 56 19.65 -1.86 -17.88
CA GLU A 56 18.58 -2.68 -18.46
C GLU A 56 18.07 -3.76 -17.50
N GLY A 57 18.95 -4.35 -16.69
CA GLY A 57 18.60 -5.32 -15.65
C GLY A 57 17.73 -4.69 -14.55
N LEU A 58 18.10 -3.52 -14.08
CA LEU A 58 17.38 -2.80 -13.03
C LEU A 58 16.01 -2.33 -13.53
N GLU A 59 15.92 -1.81 -14.74
CA GLU A 59 14.65 -1.41 -15.35
C GLU A 59 13.70 -2.60 -15.50
N SER A 60 14.20 -3.76 -15.91
CA SER A 60 13.39 -4.98 -16.01
C SER A 60 12.85 -5.43 -14.65
N VAL A 61 13.65 -5.31 -13.58
CA VAL A 61 13.23 -5.61 -12.21
C VAL A 61 12.13 -4.65 -11.75
N TYR A 62 12.29 -3.35 -11.96
CA TYR A 62 11.24 -2.38 -11.59
C TYR A 62 9.94 -2.61 -12.37
N ARG A 63 10.03 -2.90 -13.65
CA ARG A 63 8.87 -3.26 -14.49
C ARG A 63 8.14 -4.50 -13.94
N GLN A 64 8.89 -5.51 -13.50
CA GLN A 64 8.30 -6.70 -12.89
C GLN A 64 7.63 -6.38 -11.54
N LEU A 65 8.27 -5.56 -10.70
CA LEU A 65 7.68 -5.12 -9.42
C LEU A 65 6.39 -4.31 -9.62
N GLU A 66 6.36 -3.45 -10.63
CA GLU A 66 5.18 -2.69 -11.01
C GLU A 66 4.05 -3.60 -11.51
N GLN A 67 4.36 -4.58 -12.36
CA GLN A 67 3.39 -5.59 -12.80
C GLN A 67 2.83 -6.39 -11.62
N ASN A 68 3.67 -6.80 -10.68
CA ASN A 68 3.24 -7.50 -9.47
C ASN A 68 2.33 -6.61 -8.60
N ALA A 69 2.62 -5.32 -8.48
CA ALA A 69 1.78 -4.38 -7.77
C ALA A 69 0.40 -4.22 -8.46
N HIS A 70 0.36 -4.11 -9.78
CA HIS A 70 -0.90 -4.10 -10.52
C HIS A 70 -1.68 -5.41 -10.37
N ALA A 71 -1.00 -6.57 -10.42
CA ALA A 71 -1.62 -7.87 -10.19
C ALA A 71 -2.24 -7.99 -8.79
N LEU A 72 -1.63 -7.36 -7.79
CA LEU A 72 -2.16 -7.27 -6.43
C LEU A 72 -3.40 -6.37 -6.36
N LEU A 73 -3.39 -5.20 -7.02
CA LEU A 73 -4.47 -4.22 -6.94
C LEU A 73 -5.71 -4.61 -7.74
N ASN A 74 -5.55 -5.25 -8.90
CA ASN A 74 -6.64 -5.51 -9.84
C ASN A 74 -7.80 -6.31 -9.24
N PRO A 75 -7.59 -7.46 -8.55
CA PRO A 75 -8.68 -8.22 -7.96
C PRO A 75 -9.39 -7.45 -6.83
N LEU A 76 -8.65 -6.65 -6.05
CA LEU A 76 -9.22 -5.82 -5.00
C LEU A 76 -10.09 -4.69 -5.59
N ALA A 77 -9.63 -4.09 -6.68
CA ALA A 77 -10.40 -3.08 -7.39
C ALA A 77 -11.69 -3.65 -7.99
N ALA A 78 -11.64 -4.88 -8.54
CA ALA A 78 -12.81 -5.57 -9.04
C ALA A 78 -13.83 -5.81 -7.93
N HIS A 79 -13.38 -6.38 -6.81
CA HIS A 79 -14.22 -6.63 -5.63
C HIS A 79 -14.91 -5.35 -5.12
N LEU A 80 -14.17 -4.26 -4.93
CA LEU A 80 -14.74 -3.01 -4.43
C LEU A 80 -15.72 -2.37 -5.44
N ARG A 81 -15.52 -2.57 -6.75
CA ARG A 81 -16.52 -2.14 -7.76
C ARG A 81 -17.82 -2.92 -7.64
N GLU A 82 -17.75 -4.22 -7.38
CA GLU A 82 -18.93 -5.06 -7.10
C GLU A 82 -19.68 -4.60 -5.84
N CYS A 83 -18.97 -4.06 -4.85
CA CYS A 83 -19.55 -3.43 -3.65
C CYS A 83 -20.12 -2.02 -3.91
N GLY A 84 -20.07 -1.52 -5.15
CA GLY A 84 -20.69 -0.25 -5.55
C GLY A 84 -19.77 0.98 -5.48
N PHE A 85 -18.48 0.82 -5.23
CA PHE A 85 -17.52 1.92 -5.26
C PHE A 85 -17.07 2.27 -6.69
N THR A 86 -16.75 3.55 -6.91
CA THR A 86 -15.96 3.95 -8.09
C THR A 86 -14.48 3.77 -7.74
N VAL A 87 -13.76 2.86 -8.43
CA VAL A 87 -12.42 2.46 -8.03
C VAL A 87 -11.38 2.73 -9.11
N GLU A 88 -10.30 3.42 -8.71
CA GLU A 88 -9.08 3.63 -9.47
C GLU A 88 -7.90 2.91 -8.81
N THR A 89 -6.90 2.55 -9.60
CA THR A 89 -5.65 1.97 -9.09
C THR A 89 -4.47 2.83 -9.50
N VAL A 90 -3.49 2.97 -8.62
CA VAL A 90 -2.23 3.67 -8.90
C VAL A 90 -1.06 2.91 -8.28
N VAL A 91 0.01 2.76 -9.06
CA VAL A 91 1.30 2.29 -8.57
C VAL A 91 2.27 3.46 -8.58
N ARG A 92 3.03 3.62 -7.50
CA ARG A 92 4.07 4.64 -7.36
C ARG A 92 5.41 3.96 -7.08
N LEU A 93 6.48 4.58 -7.53
CA LEU A 93 7.84 4.19 -7.20
C LEU A 93 8.41 5.19 -6.21
N GLY A 94 8.89 4.72 -5.05
CA GLY A 94 9.42 5.61 -4.02
C GLY A 94 9.33 5.07 -2.59
N ASP A 95 9.40 5.97 -1.64
CA ASP A 95 9.17 5.69 -0.23
C ASP A 95 7.66 5.72 0.08
N PRO A 96 7.05 4.63 0.54
CA PRO A 96 5.61 4.60 0.84
C PRO A 96 5.18 5.63 1.88
N ARG A 97 6.08 6.03 2.80
CA ARG A 97 5.82 7.07 3.80
C ARG A 97 5.58 8.45 3.16
N VAL A 98 6.18 8.69 2.01
CA VAL A 98 6.08 9.92 1.25
C VAL A 98 4.99 9.81 0.19
N GLU A 99 5.05 8.76 -0.64
CA GLU A 99 4.19 8.63 -1.82
C GLU A 99 2.70 8.53 -1.47
N ILE A 100 2.35 7.90 -0.33
CA ILE A 100 0.95 7.84 0.12
C ILE A 100 0.43 9.24 0.45
N CYS A 101 1.20 10.04 1.19
CA CYS A 101 0.80 11.39 1.56
C CYS A 101 0.73 12.34 0.34
N GLU A 102 1.69 12.21 -0.58
CA GLU A 102 1.71 13.01 -1.81
C GLU A 102 0.55 12.64 -2.76
N GLU A 103 0.22 11.36 -2.87
CA GLU A 103 -0.94 10.93 -3.65
C GLU A 103 -2.24 11.44 -3.04
N ALA A 104 -2.36 11.40 -1.70
CA ALA A 104 -3.51 11.95 -1.00
C ALA A 104 -3.69 13.45 -1.30
N ARG A 105 -2.60 14.23 -1.30
CA ARG A 105 -2.63 15.66 -1.66
C ARG A 105 -3.03 15.87 -3.11
N ARG A 106 -2.36 15.17 -4.05
CA ARG A 106 -2.63 15.31 -5.50
C ARG A 106 -4.07 14.98 -5.87
N TRP A 107 -4.59 13.92 -5.29
CA TRP A 107 -5.95 13.47 -5.59
C TRP A 107 -7.02 14.18 -4.75
N GLY A 108 -6.63 14.86 -3.68
CA GLY A 108 -7.52 15.50 -2.73
C GLY A 108 -8.32 14.44 -1.94
N ALA A 109 -7.66 13.44 -1.40
CA ALA A 109 -8.28 12.45 -0.54
C ALA A 109 -8.82 13.11 0.73
N GLU A 110 -9.98 12.64 1.19
CA GLU A 110 -10.62 13.07 2.44
C GLU A 110 -10.32 12.10 3.58
N LEU A 111 -9.97 10.84 3.23
CA LEU A 111 -9.57 9.79 4.15
C LEU A 111 -8.46 8.96 3.52
N ILE A 112 -7.42 8.68 4.31
CA ILE A 112 -6.43 7.64 4.01
C ILE A 112 -6.72 6.44 4.90
N VAL A 113 -6.78 5.24 4.33
CA VAL A 113 -6.89 3.98 5.05
C VAL A 113 -5.60 3.19 4.88
N VAL A 114 -4.96 2.78 5.97
CA VAL A 114 -3.71 2.02 5.96
C VAL A 114 -3.76 0.84 6.92
N GLY A 115 -3.08 -0.25 6.59
CA GLY A 115 -2.83 -1.33 7.53
C GLY A 115 -1.90 -0.88 8.67
N SER A 116 -2.11 -1.37 9.87
CA SER A 116 -1.28 -1.04 11.05
C SER A 116 0.16 -1.53 10.94
N HIS A 117 0.41 -2.58 10.14
CA HIS A 117 1.72 -3.16 9.87
C HIS A 117 1.83 -3.54 8.39
N GLY A 118 3.04 -3.55 7.86
CA GLY A 118 3.33 -4.05 6.51
C GLY A 118 3.78 -5.50 6.52
N ARG A 119 4.35 -5.94 5.39
CA ARG A 119 4.81 -7.33 5.15
C ARG A 119 5.83 -7.86 6.16
N THR A 120 6.60 -6.99 6.80
CA THR A 120 7.63 -7.38 7.78
C THR A 120 7.09 -7.67 9.18
N GLY A 121 5.81 -7.41 9.44
CA GLY A 121 4.99 -7.88 10.58
C GLY A 121 5.58 -7.84 12.00
N LEU A 122 6.74 -7.22 12.19
CA LEU A 122 7.52 -7.29 13.40
C LEU A 122 6.87 -6.49 14.55
N ARG A 123 6.42 -7.22 15.55
CA ARG A 123 5.95 -6.80 16.88
C ARG A 123 4.47 -6.42 16.99
N ARG A 124 3.74 -7.31 17.62
CA ARG A 124 2.29 -7.28 17.95
C ARG A 124 1.77 -6.00 18.61
N PHE A 125 2.65 -5.11 19.08
CA PHE A 125 2.27 -3.97 19.92
C PHE A 125 2.65 -2.60 19.33
N LEU A 126 3.45 -2.53 18.26
CA LEU A 126 3.92 -1.28 17.71
C LEU A 126 3.33 -1.06 16.31
N MET A 127 2.85 0.16 16.07
CA MET A 127 2.42 0.59 14.74
C MET A 127 3.61 0.58 13.77
N GLY A 128 3.40 0.09 12.55
CA GLY A 128 4.42 0.07 11.51
C GLY A 128 4.89 1.47 11.10
N SER A 129 6.12 1.57 10.61
CA SER A 129 6.75 2.86 10.28
C SER A 129 5.97 3.66 9.21
N VAL A 130 5.37 2.98 8.23
CA VAL A 130 4.54 3.62 7.20
C VAL A 130 3.27 4.20 7.83
N ALA A 131 2.53 3.41 8.60
CA ALA A 131 1.31 3.87 9.27
C ALA A 131 1.59 5.05 10.22
N GLN A 132 2.68 4.98 11.01
CA GLN A 132 3.10 6.09 11.88
C GLN A 132 3.41 7.37 11.08
N SER A 133 4.13 7.23 9.97
CA SER A 133 4.47 8.37 9.12
C SER A 133 3.23 8.98 8.48
N VAL A 134 2.34 8.14 7.94
CA VAL A 134 1.08 8.60 7.33
C VAL A 134 0.21 9.34 8.36
N VAL A 135 0.01 8.79 9.56
CA VAL A 135 -0.75 9.45 10.64
C VAL A 135 -0.17 10.84 10.97
N ARG A 136 1.16 10.99 10.93
CA ARG A 136 1.84 12.24 11.27
C ARG A 136 1.80 13.30 10.16
N HIS A 137 1.80 12.88 8.89
CA HIS A 137 2.03 13.78 7.75
C HIS A 137 0.87 13.86 6.75
N ALA A 138 -0.20 13.09 6.97
CA ALA A 138 -1.36 13.07 6.08
C ALA A 138 -2.00 14.46 5.95
N PRO A 139 -2.49 14.83 4.77
CA PRO A 139 -3.23 16.08 4.56
C PRO A 139 -4.70 15.99 4.98
N CYS A 140 -5.18 14.81 5.36
CA CYS A 140 -6.58 14.52 5.69
C CYS A 140 -6.67 13.51 6.84
N SER A 141 -7.89 13.06 7.17
CA SER A 141 -8.12 12.02 8.17
C SER A 141 -7.41 10.73 7.79
N VAL A 142 -6.97 9.97 8.82
CA VAL A 142 -6.31 8.68 8.65
C VAL A 142 -6.99 7.63 9.51
N GLU A 143 -7.30 6.50 8.90
CA GLU A 143 -7.74 5.30 9.58
C GLU A 143 -6.65 4.24 9.51
N VAL A 144 -6.29 3.67 10.67
CA VAL A 144 -5.32 2.59 10.78
C VAL A 144 -6.03 1.31 11.16
N VAL A 145 -5.98 0.32 10.26
CA VAL A 145 -6.68 -0.95 10.43
C VAL A 145 -5.71 -2.03 10.89
N ARG A 146 -6.09 -2.80 11.91
CA ARG A 146 -5.34 -3.96 12.38
C ARG A 146 -5.91 -5.24 11.81
N ALA A 147 -5.04 -6.15 11.38
CA ALA A 147 -5.47 -7.51 11.06
C ALA A 147 -5.97 -8.21 12.32
N PRO A 148 -7.02 -9.05 12.22
CA PRO A 148 -7.42 -9.94 13.30
C PRO A 148 -6.24 -10.85 13.75
N PRO A 149 -6.17 -11.24 15.02
CA PRO A 149 -5.07 -12.07 15.54
C PRO A 149 -4.87 -13.40 14.79
N GLU A 150 -5.93 -13.98 14.30
CA GLU A 150 -5.93 -15.28 13.60
C GLU A 150 -5.20 -15.24 12.25
N THR A 151 -5.24 -14.13 11.54
CA THR A 151 -4.54 -13.97 10.26
C THR A 151 -3.04 -13.79 10.40
N LEU A 152 -2.55 -13.43 11.58
CA LEU A 152 -1.12 -13.27 11.87
C LEU A 152 -0.42 -14.61 12.06
N HIS A 153 -1.09 -15.62 12.61
CA HIS A 153 -0.52 -16.97 12.81
C HIS A 153 -0.37 -17.77 11.51
N ALA A 154 -1.23 -17.53 10.51
CA ALA A 154 -1.14 -18.22 9.22
C ALA A 154 0.09 -17.79 8.41
N ALA A 155 0.56 -16.54 8.59
CA ALA A 155 1.74 -16.02 7.90
C ALA A 155 3.06 -16.50 8.51
N GLU A 156 3.10 -16.78 9.83
CA GLU A 156 4.29 -17.29 10.52
C GLU A 156 4.54 -18.79 10.27
N GLY A 157 3.47 -19.56 9.99
CA GLY A 157 3.56 -21.01 9.71
C GLY A 157 4.06 -21.35 8.30
N ALA A 158 4.10 -20.42 7.38
CA ALA A 158 4.55 -20.63 6.00
C ALA A 158 6.07 -20.44 5.79
N SER A 159 6.81 -20.06 6.83
CA SER A 159 8.26 -19.77 6.80
C SER A 159 9.12 -20.83 7.52
N ALA A 160 8.62 -22.02 7.78
CA ALA A 160 9.45 -23.11 8.30
C ALA A 160 10.00 -23.97 7.14
N PRO A 161 11.31 -24.35 7.18
CA PRO A 161 12.03 -25.04 6.10
C PRO A 161 11.54 -26.43 5.81
#